data_a217b9552153fcba4469970d3515b1d3
#
_entry.id   a217b9552153fcba4469970d3515b1d3
#
_cell.length_a   1.000
_cell.length_b   1.000
_cell.length_c   1.000
_cell.angle_alpha   90.00
_cell.angle_beta   90.00
_cell.angle_gamma   90.00
#
_symmetry.space_group_name_H-M   'P 1'
#
loop_
_entity.id
_entity.type
_entity.pdbx_description
1 polymer ?
#
loop_
_entity_poly.entity_id
_entity_poly.type
_entity_poly.pdbx_seq_one_letter_code
_entity_poly.pdbx_strand_id
1 'polypeptide(L)'
;MKEKIIKTNGIELCTESFGNKKNPAILLVAGATVSMLYWDTEFCQQLSEKGFFVIRYDNRDVGKSTNYEPGSTPYDIVDLTNDAISILDGYKIDKAHFVGISLGGLISQIASIKFADRVNSLTLMSSGPWGDSDPTIPEMDTSILDFHSKAGTVNWTNEDSVVNYLIQGAELMSGKKQFDKQRSEKLIRAEFNRANNYISMFNHAASQGGGGEEYWNRLNEIKQPTLIIHGTDDKIWHYKNAGFLLEKIKGSNLITIEGTGHELHVDDWKSIIDGIEKHIND
;
A
#
# COMPACT_ATOMS: atom_id res chain seq x y z
N MET A 1 -7.91 4.83 20.10
CA MET A 1 -8.64 4.55 18.84
C MET A 1 -9.00 3.07 18.86
N LYS A 2 -10.07 2.65 18.20
CA LYS A 2 -10.58 1.27 18.34
C LYS A 2 -10.66 0.65 16.95
N GLU A 3 -10.05 -0.52 16.80
CA GLU A 3 -10.20 -1.34 15.59
C GLU A 3 -11.67 -1.69 15.37
N LYS A 4 -12.05 -1.75 14.08
CA LYS A 4 -13.40 -2.12 13.65
C LYS A 4 -13.30 -3.23 12.60
N ILE A 5 -14.08 -4.29 12.76
CA ILE A 5 -14.20 -5.36 11.77
C ILE A 5 -15.34 -5.03 10.81
N ILE A 6 -15.06 -5.04 9.54
CA ILE A 6 -16.04 -4.98 8.44
C ILE A 6 -16.24 -6.40 7.93
N LYS A 7 -17.48 -6.89 7.98
CA LYS A 7 -17.85 -8.19 7.42
C LYS A 7 -18.43 -7.99 6.02
N THR A 8 -17.86 -8.66 5.06
CA THR A 8 -18.27 -8.57 3.66
C THR A 8 -17.93 -9.84 2.90
N ASN A 9 -18.80 -10.28 2.00
CA ASN A 9 -18.55 -11.39 1.06
C ASN A 9 -17.93 -12.66 1.70
N GLY A 10 -18.31 -12.97 2.95
CA GLY A 10 -17.80 -14.13 3.68
C GLY A 10 -16.43 -13.95 4.33
N ILE A 11 -15.87 -12.75 4.30
CA ILE A 11 -14.60 -12.40 4.95
C ILE A 11 -14.78 -11.29 6.00
N GLU A 12 -13.75 -11.09 6.79
CA GLU A 12 -13.62 -10.03 7.79
C GLU A 12 -12.40 -9.18 7.46
N LEU A 13 -12.57 -7.85 7.42
CA LEU A 13 -11.51 -6.87 7.20
C LEU A 13 -11.34 -6.01 8.46
N CYS A 14 -10.15 -6.00 9.02
CA CYS A 14 -9.83 -5.18 10.18
C CYS A 14 -9.42 -3.77 9.72
N THR A 15 -10.03 -2.77 10.33
CA THR A 15 -9.86 -1.37 9.96
C THR A 15 -9.63 -0.51 11.21
N GLU A 16 -9.00 0.63 11.02
CA GLU A 16 -8.93 1.70 12.01
C GLU A 16 -9.17 3.05 11.34
N SER A 17 -9.74 4.02 12.08
CA SER A 17 -10.02 5.32 11.51
C SER A 17 -9.65 6.47 12.43
N PHE A 18 -9.31 7.63 11.84
CA PHE A 18 -8.85 8.85 12.49
C PHE A 18 -9.64 10.05 12.00
N GLY A 19 -9.83 11.03 12.86
CA GLY A 19 -10.52 12.27 12.49
C GLY A 19 -12.04 12.19 12.57
N ASN A 20 -12.69 13.21 12.00
CA ASN A 20 -14.14 13.34 12.04
C ASN A 20 -14.76 12.69 10.79
N LYS A 21 -15.70 11.77 10.99
CA LYS A 21 -16.39 11.05 9.91
C LYS A 21 -17.15 11.96 8.92
N LYS A 22 -17.41 13.23 9.28
CA LYS A 22 -18.06 14.19 8.40
C LYS A 22 -17.10 14.83 7.39
N ASN A 23 -15.80 14.67 7.60
CA ASN A 23 -14.76 15.20 6.71
C ASN A 23 -14.61 14.32 5.46
N PRO A 24 -13.99 14.85 4.39
CA PRO A 24 -13.62 14.06 3.22
C PRO A 24 -12.81 12.83 3.63
N ALA A 25 -13.16 11.67 3.07
CA ALA A 25 -12.55 10.41 3.45
C ALA A 25 -11.29 10.10 2.63
N ILE A 26 -10.23 9.67 3.31
CA ILE A 26 -9.04 9.07 2.72
C ILE A 26 -9.01 7.60 3.08
N LEU A 27 -8.90 6.71 2.08
CA LEU A 27 -8.63 5.29 2.27
C LEU A 27 -7.15 5.02 1.98
N LEU A 28 -6.42 4.59 3.01
CA LEU A 28 -5.01 4.21 2.92
C LEU A 28 -4.91 2.72 2.59
N VAL A 29 -4.36 2.39 1.42
CA VAL A 29 -4.20 1.02 0.92
C VAL A 29 -2.74 0.62 1.02
N ALA A 30 -2.43 -0.35 1.88
CA ALA A 30 -1.08 -0.81 2.16
C ALA A 30 -0.50 -1.64 1.01
N GLY A 31 0.82 -1.78 1.00
CA GLY A 31 1.57 -2.64 0.08
C GLY A 31 1.39 -4.14 0.38
N ALA A 32 2.06 -4.96 -0.41
CA ALA A 32 2.12 -6.41 -0.17
C ALA A 32 2.85 -6.71 1.14
N THR A 33 2.45 -7.81 1.79
CA THR A 33 3.09 -8.39 2.98
C THR A 33 3.07 -7.56 4.26
N VAL A 34 2.49 -6.37 4.25
CA VAL A 34 2.42 -5.48 5.41
C VAL A 34 0.97 -5.24 5.84
N SER A 35 0.76 -5.08 7.15
CA SER A 35 -0.54 -4.77 7.72
C SER A 35 -0.85 -3.25 7.64
N MET A 36 -2.03 -2.85 8.12
CA MET A 36 -2.38 -1.44 8.23
C MET A 36 -1.42 -0.63 9.12
N LEU A 37 -0.61 -1.29 9.96
CA LEU A 37 0.36 -0.63 10.82
C LEU A 37 1.51 0.02 10.03
N TYR A 38 1.73 -0.38 8.78
CA TYR A 38 2.64 0.29 7.86
C TYR A 38 2.32 1.79 7.73
N TRP A 39 1.03 2.13 7.68
CA TRP A 39 0.57 3.50 7.80
C TRP A 39 0.62 3.90 9.28
N ASP A 40 1.74 4.45 9.71
CA ASP A 40 1.98 4.80 11.11
C ASP A 40 0.82 5.61 11.71
N THR A 41 0.55 5.36 12.97
CA THR A 41 -0.55 6.03 13.70
C THR A 41 -0.38 7.55 13.70
N GLU A 42 0.85 8.04 13.87
CA GLU A 42 1.13 9.47 13.86
C GLU A 42 0.95 10.07 12.45
N PHE A 43 1.36 9.37 11.39
CA PHE A 43 1.09 9.77 10.02
C PHE A 43 -0.41 9.92 9.75
N CYS A 44 -1.21 8.92 10.17
CA CYS A 44 -2.67 8.97 10.04
C CYS A 44 -3.30 10.12 10.85
N GLN A 45 -2.76 10.40 12.05
CA GLN A 45 -3.19 11.52 12.88
C GLN A 45 -2.90 12.86 12.20
N GLN A 46 -1.68 13.05 11.70
CA GLN A 46 -1.30 14.28 10.98
C GLN A 46 -2.19 14.51 9.74
N LEU A 47 -2.50 13.47 8.96
CA LEU A 47 -3.49 13.59 7.87
C LEU A 47 -4.88 13.98 8.40
N SER A 48 -5.32 13.40 9.50
CA SER A 48 -6.62 13.74 10.07
C SER A 48 -6.71 15.17 10.61
N GLU A 49 -5.60 15.71 11.09
CA GLU A 49 -5.46 17.11 11.54
C GLU A 49 -5.56 18.12 10.38
N LYS A 50 -5.27 17.65 9.12
CA LYS A 50 -5.51 18.42 7.90
C LYS A 50 -7.00 18.49 7.51
N GLY A 51 -7.88 17.93 8.31
CA GLY A 51 -9.33 17.97 8.08
C GLY A 51 -9.88 16.79 7.31
N PHE A 52 -9.20 15.65 7.31
CA PHE A 52 -9.65 14.42 6.65
C PHE A 52 -10.19 13.38 7.64
N PHE A 53 -11.05 12.50 7.14
CA PHE A 53 -11.41 11.25 7.80
C PHE A 53 -10.57 10.13 7.20
N VAL A 54 -9.54 9.71 7.92
CA VAL A 54 -8.53 8.75 7.42
C VAL A 54 -8.90 7.35 7.87
N ILE A 55 -8.88 6.39 6.94
CA ILE A 55 -9.14 4.97 7.21
C ILE A 55 -7.91 4.19 6.71
N ARG A 56 -7.34 3.35 7.59
CA ARG A 56 -6.38 2.30 7.23
C ARG A 56 -6.96 0.94 7.51
N TYR A 57 -6.51 -0.09 6.80
CA TYR A 57 -7.03 -1.44 6.96
C TYR A 57 -5.99 -2.50 6.64
N ASP A 58 -6.19 -3.68 7.19
CA ASP A 58 -5.47 -4.89 6.81
C ASP A 58 -6.10 -5.50 5.55
N ASN A 59 -5.31 -5.71 4.50
CA ASN A 59 -5.71 -6.58 3.40
C ASN A 59 -5.93 -8.02 3.91
N ARG A 60 -6.54 -8.89 3.09
CA ARG A 60 -6.55 -10.34 3.38
C ARG A 60 -5.12 -10.81 3.63
N ASP A 61 -4.95 -11.85 4.43
CA ASP A 61 -3.67 -12.50 4.74
C ASP A 61 -2.66 -11.68 5.55
N VAL A 62 -3.03 -10.49 6.02
CA VAL A 62 -2.21 -9.71 6.96
C VAL A 62 -3.02 -9.23 8.16
N GLY A 63 -2.32 -8.98 9.26
CA GLY A 63 -2.88 -8.43 10.48
C GLY A 63 -4.04 -9.26 11.04
N LYS A 64 -5.19 -8.62 11.25
CA LYS A 64 -6.39 -9.25 11.84
C LYS A 64 -7.51 -9.48 10.83
N SER A 65 -7.28 -9.25 9.56
CA SER A 65 -8.20 -9.61 8.50
C SER A 65 -8.23 -11.11 8.26
N THR A 66 -9.17 -11.59 7.45
CA THR A 66 -9.26 -13.01 7.06
C THR A 66 -7.93 -13.48 6.49
N ASN A 67 -7.46 -14.60 7.01
CA ASN A 67 -6.25 -15.28 6.54
C ASN A 67 -6.60 -16.61 5.90
N TYR A 68 -5.76 -17.00 4.93
CA TYR A 68 -5.78 -18.31 4.30
C TYR A 68 -4.47 -19.06 4.61
N GLU A 69 -4.46 -20.36 4.42
CA GLU A 69 -3.24 -21.14 4.58
C GLU A 69 -2.18 -20.65 3.60
N PRO A 70 -0.90 -20.61 4.00
CA PRO A 70 0.19 -20.23 3.12
C PRO A 70 0.21 -21.09 1.84
N GLY A 71 0.24 -20.44 0.68
CA GLY A 71 0.14 -21.06 -0.64
C GLY A 71 -1.30 -21.33 -1.12
N SER A 72 -2.31 -21.02 -0.30
CA SER A 72 -3.72 -21.05 -0.70
C SER A 72 -4.23 -19.62 -0.91
N THR A 73 -4.42 -19.21 -2.16
CA THR A 73 -4.87 -17.85 -2.51
C THR A 73 -6.19 -17.94 -3.27
N PRO A 74 -7.33 -18.11 -2.56
CA PRO A 74 -8.64 -18.21 -3.21
C PRO A 74 -9.18 -16.82 -3.60
N TYR A 75 -8.33 -15.88 -3.88
CA TYR A 75 -8.64 -14.51 -4.27
C TYR A 75 -7.56 -13.95 -5.18
N ASP A 76 -7.88 -12.90 -5.89
CA ASP A 76 -6.98 -12.17 -6.76
C ASP A 76 -6.95 -10.66 -6.43
N ILE A 77 -6.28 -9.87 -7.26
CA ILE A 77 -6.18 -8.42 -7.05
C ILE A 77 -7.54 -7.70 -7.21
N VAL A 78 -8.47 -8.28 -7.98
CA VAL A 78 -9.82 -7.72 -8.13
C VAL A 78 -10.62 -7.92 -6.84
N ASP A 79 -10.42 -9.04 -6.16
CA ASP A 79 -11.02 -9.27 -4.84
C ASP A 79 -10.48 -8.27 -3.80
N LEU A 80 -9.17 -8.00 -3.79
CA LEU A 80 -8.58 -6.96 -2.93
C LEU A 80 -9.14 -5.57 -3.27
N THR A 81 -9.42 -5.32 -4.55
CA THR A 81 -10.09 -4.08 -5.00
C THR A 81 -11.54 -4.01 -4.49
N ASN A 82 -12.30 -5.11 -4.60
CA ASN A 82 -13.66 -5.19 -4.05
C ASN A 82 -13.67 -4.99 -2.53
N ASP A 83 -12.67 -5.50 -1.83
CA ASP A 83 -12.50 -5.32 -0.38
C ASP A 83 -12.33 -3.84 -0.01
N ALA A 84 -11.49 -3.10 -0.74
CA ALA A 84 -11.30 -1.66 -0.54
C ALA A 84 -12.63 -0.89 -0.65
N ILE A 85 -13.47 -1.25 -1.62
CA ILE A 85 -14.81 -0.66 -1.77
C ILE A 85 -15.74 -1.09 -0.62
N SER A 86 -15.68 -2.35 -0.21
CA SER A 86 -16.49 -2.86 0.91
C SER A 86 -16.19 -2.15 2.23
N ILE A 87 -14.96 -1.66 2.41
CA ILE A 87 -14.60 -0.82 3.55
C ILE A 87 -15.38 0.50 3.51
N LEU A 88 -15.46 1.15 2.36
CA LEU A 88 -16.26 2.38 2.22
C LEU A 88 -17.72 2.12 2.58
N ASP A 89 -18.29 1.01 2.10
CA ASP A 89 -19.67 0.61 2.41
C ASP A 89 -19.86 0.38 3.92
N GLY A 90 -18.92 -0.31 4.56
CA GLY A 90 -18.94 -0.55 6.00
C GLY A 90 -18.86 0.71 6.86
N TYR A 91 -18.27 1.78 6.32
CA TYR A 91 -18.23 3.11 6.92
C TYR A 91 -19.39 4.00 6.45
N LYS A 92 -20.21 3.56 5.49
CA LYS A 92 -21.26 4.36 4.84
C LYS A 92 -20.69 5.62 4.18
N ILE A 93 -19.61 5.43 3.43
CA ILE A 93 -18.93 6.46 2.65
C ILE A 93 -19.23 6.20 1.18
N ASP A 94 -19.76 7.20 0.51
CA ASP A 94 -20.09 7.09 -0.92
C ASP A 94 -18.83 7.11 -1.77
N LYS A 95 -17.93 8.07 -1.53
CA LYS A 95 -16.67 8.24 -2.27
C LYS A 95 -15.51 8.58 -1.32
N ALA A 96 -14.31 8.15 -1.70
CA ALA A 96 -13.08 8.47 -0.95
C ALA A 96 -11.93 8.85 -1.88
N HIS A 97 -10.92 9.51 -1.31
CA HIS A 97 -9.61 9.67 -1.91
C HIS A 97 -8.78 8.43 -1.57
N PHE A 98 -8.22 7.77 -2.58
CA PHE A 98 -7.41 6.57 -2.40
C PHE A 98 -5.93 6.94 -2.36
N VAL A 99 -5.24 6.53 -1.32
CA VAL A 99 -3.79 6.67 -1.17
C VAL A 99 -3.21 5.27 -1.05
N GLY A 100 -2.59 4.79 -2.11
CA GLY A 100 -2.08 3.42 -2.20
C GLY A 100 -0.57 3.39 -2.42
N ILE A 101 0.13 2.53 -1.65
CA ILE A 101 1.56 2.28 -1.84
C ILE A 101 1.79 0.90 -2.42
N SER A 102 2.71 0.77 -3.39
CA SER A 102 3.09 -0.51 -3.98
C SER A 102 1.86 -1.29 -4.49
N LEU A 103 1.58 -2.51 -4.00
CA LEU A 103 0.35 -3.27 -4.27
C LEU A 103 -0.91 -2.41 -4.05
N GLY A 104 -0.93 -1.58 -3.00
CA GLY A 104 -2.04 -0.66 -2.75
C GLY A 104 -2.25 0.36 -3.87
N GLY A 105 -1.19 0.75 -4.57
CA GLY A 105 -1.26 1.58 -5.77
C GLY A 105 -1.91 0.83 -6.95
N LEU A 106 -1.59 -0.47 -7.15
CA LEU A 106 -2.21 -1.31 -8.17
C LEU A 106 -3.71 -1.51 -7.90
N ILE A 107 -4.07 -1.82 -6.65
CA ILE A 107 -5.48 -1.91 -6.20
C ILE A 107 -6.23 -0.60 -6.48
N SER A 108 -5.60 0.53 -6.19
CA SER A 108 -6.20 1.86 -6.40
C SER A 108 -6.41 2.19 -7.89
N GLN A 109 -5.50 1.76 -8.76
CA GLN A 109 -5.64 1.89 -10.22
C GLN A 109 -6.86 1.09 -10.71
N ILE A 110 -6.99 -0.17 -10.32
CA ILE A 110 -8.13 -1.01 -10.68
C ILE A 110 -9.43 -0.41 -10.10
N ALA A 111 -9.42 0.04 -8.85
CA ALA A 111 -10.59 0.66 -8.22
C ALA A 111 -11.08 1.89 -9.00
N SER A 112 -10.17 2.73 -9.50
CA SER A 112 -10.53 3.93 -10.26
C SER A 112 -11.09 3.64 -11.65
N ILE A 113 -10.81 2.47 -12.23
CA ILE A 113 -11.39 2.03 -13.49
C ILE A 113 -12.73 1.31 -13.25
N LYS A 114 -12.71 0.31 -12.34
CA LYS A 114 -13.87 -0.56 -12.06
C LYS A 114 -14.99 0.17 -11.32
N PHE A 115 -14.62 1.04 -10.38
CA PHE A 115 -15.51 1.75 -9.47
C PHE A 115 -15.29 3.27 -9.51
N ALA A 116 -15.23 3.81 -10.73
CA ALA A 116 -14.91 5.21 -10.99
C ALA A 116 -15.75 6.19 -10.13
N ASP A 117 -17.01 5.84 -9.88
CA ASP A 117 -17.93 6.65 -9.08
C ASP A 117 -17.64 6.61 -7.56
N ARG A 118 -16.77 5.71 -7.10
CA ARG A 118 -16.41 5.54 -5.69
C ARG A 118 -15.06 6.20 -5.34
N VAL A 119 -14.30 6.65 -6.35
CA VAL A 119 -12.96 7.22 -6.18
C VAL A 119 -12.98 8.70 -6.55
N ASN A 120 -12.67 9.57 -5.57
CA ASN A 120 -12.57 11.01 -5.79
C ASN A 120 -11.24 11.41 -6.45
N SER A 121 -10.15 10.90 -5.93
CA SER A 121 -8.78 11.10 -6.47
C SER A 121 -7.88 9.95 -6.08
N LEU A 122 -6.75 9.84 -6.76
CA LEU A 122 -5.69 8.87 -6.49
C LEU A 122 -4.41 9.54 -6.00
N THR A 123 -3.74 8.90 -5.04
CA THR A 123 -2.32 9.11 -4.76
C THR A 123 -1.63 7.76 -4.89
N LEU A 124 -0.76 7.62 -5.89
CA LEU A 124 0.00 6.40 -6.17
C LEU A 124 1.42 6.58 -5.65
N MET A 125 1.77 5.83 -4.60
CA MET A 125 3.08 5.93 -3.95
C MET A 125 3.93 4.69 -4.26
N SER A 126 5.17 4.89 -4.70
CA SER A 126 6.14 3.79 -4.91
C SER A 126 5.50 2.58 -5.58
N SER A 127 4.79 2.80 -6.70
CA SER A 127 4.02 1.79 -7.43
C SER A 127 4.35 1.85 -8.93
N GLY A 128 4.17 0.72 -9.59
CA GLY A 128 4.22 0.62 -11.05
C GLY A 128 2.83 0.65 -11.69
N PRO A 129 2.74 0.39 -13.00
CA PRO A 129 1.47 0.22 -13.71
C PRO A 129 0.80 -1.11 -13.39
N TRP A 130 -0.54 -1.17 -13.37
CA TRP A 130 -1.26 -2.40 -13.60
C TRP A 130 -1.32 -2.63 -15.12
N GLY A 131 -0.27 -3.29 -15.62
CA GLY A 131 -0.03 -3.43 -17.05
C GLY A 131 1.44 -3.66 -17.35
N ASP A 132 1.74 -3.76 -18.65
CA ASP A 132 3.12 -3.81 -19.13
C ASP A 132 3.80 -2.48 -18.84
N SER A 133 5.00 -2.54 -18.28
CA SER A 133 5.87 -1.39 -18.13
C SER A 133 6.69 -1.15 -19.40
N ASP A 134 7.31 0.00 -19.52
CA ASP A 134 8.30 0.23 -20.58
C ASP A 134 9.50 -0.73 -20.38
N PRO A 135 9.86 -1.54 -21.39
CA PRO A 135 10.94 -2.53 -21.25
C PRO A 135 12.33 -1.91 -21.00
N THR A 136 12.47 -0.60 -21.13
CA THR A 136 13.71 0.14 -20.78
C THR A 136 13.77 0.53 -19.30
N ILE A 137 12.68 0.34 -18.55
CA ILE A 137 12.67 0.57 -17.10
C ILE A 137 13.32 -0.65 -16.43
N PRO A 138 14.32 -0.44 -15.57
CA PRO A 138 14.91 -1.55 -14.83
C PRO A 138 13.87 -2.28 -13.99
N GLU A 139 13.97 -3.58 -13.96
CA GLU A 139 13.20 -4.44 -13.07
C GLU A 139 13.62 -4.24 -11.60
N MET A 140 12.99 -4.99 -10.70
CA MET A 140 13.38 -5.05 -9.29
C MET A 140 14.87 -5.34 -9.14
N ASP A 141 15.55 -4.60 -8.25
CA ASP A 141 16.98 -4.75 -8.01
C ASP A 141 17.30 -6.18 -7.55
N THR A 142 18.38 -6.76 -8.09
CA THR A 142 18.78 -8.14 -7.78
C THR A 142 19.05 -8.36 -6.29
N SER A 143 19.49 -7.34 -5.56
CA SER A 143 19.68 -7.41 -4.10
C SER A 143 18.40 -7.70 -3.34
N ILE A 144 17.26 -7.24 -3.85
CA ILE A 144 15.92 -7.54 -3.27
C ILE A 144 15.56 -9.01 -3.56
N LEU A 145 15.81 -9.49 -4.79
CA LEU A 145 15.59 -10.89 -5.15
C LEU A 145 16.45 -11.83 -4.30
N ASP A 146 17.72 -11.49 -4.12
CA ASP A 146 18.65 -12.24 -3.26
C ASP A 146 18.21 -12.25 -1.79
N PHE A 147 17.64 -11.14 -1.32
CA PHE A 147 17.06 -11.08 0.01
C PHE A 147 15.85 -12.01 0.14
N HIS A 148 14.90 -11.94 -0.79
CA HIS A 148 13.70 -12.78 -0.78
C HIS A 148 14.02 -14.27 -0.90
N SER A 149 15.07 -14.64 -1.64
CA SER A 149 15.50 -16.05 -1.77
C SER A 149 15.85 -16.70 -0.43
N LYS A 150 16.21 -15.91 0.59
CA LYS A 150 16.56 -16.38 1.93
C LYS A 150 15.35 -16.62 2.83
N ALA A 151 14.15 -16.21 2.41
CA ALA A 151 12.93 -16.34 3.23
C ALA A 151 12.65 -17.79 3.66
N GLY A 152 12.99 -18.77 2.82
CA GLY A 152 12.84 -20.20 3.15
C GLY A 152 13.72 -20.69 4.30
N THR A 153 14.74 -19.93 4.73
CA THR A 153 15.62 -20.28 5.85
C THR A 153 15.18 -19.68 7.19
N VAL A 154 14.14 -18.84 7.18
CA VAL A 154 13.64 -18.12 8.36
C VAL A 154 12.69 -19.01 9.16
N ASN A 155 12.86 -19.05 10.46
CA ASN A 155 11.84 -19.62 11.34
C ASN A 155 10.70 -18.60 11.57
N TRP A 156 9.66 -18.69 10.75
CA TRP A 156 8.52 -17.78 10.77
C TRP A 156 7.62 -17.89 12.01
N THR A 157 7.83 -18.89 12.87
CA THR A 157 7.12 -19.01 14.17
C THR A 157 7.88 -18.38 15.32
N ASN A 158 9.13 -17.95 15.10
CA ASN A 158 9.96 -17.31 16.09
C ASN A 158 10.09 -15.82 15.79
N GLU A 159 9.58 -14.97 16.70
CA GLU A 159 9.56 -13.53 16.55
C GLU A 159 10.95 -12.94 16.24
N ASP A 160 11.98 -13.32 17.01
CA ASP A 160 13.32 -12.77 16.81
C ASP A 160 13.95 -13.18 15.49
N SER A 161 13.67 -14.40 15.01
CA SER A 161 14.08 -14.87 13.67
C SER A 161 13.44 -13.99 12.57
N VAL A 162 12.15 -13.73 12.68
CA VAL A 162 11.39 -12.88 11.75
C VAL A 162 11.89 -11.44 11.79
N VAL A 163 12.05 -10.88 12.98
CA VAL A 163 12.54 -9.51 13.17
C VAL A 163 13.95 -9.35 12.57
N ASN A 164 14.87 -10.26 12.85
CA ASN A 164 16.23 -10.20 12.33
C ASN A 164 16.27 -10.28 10.79
N TYR A 165 15.39 -11.04 10.18
CA TYR A 165 15.28 -11.12 8.71
C TYR A 165 14.67 -9.84 8.15
N LEU A 166 13.52 -9.40 8.64
CA LEU A 166 12.78 -8.28 8.08
C LEU A 166 13.46 -6.92 8.28
N ILE A 167 14.25 -6.74 9.36
CA ILE A 167 15.10 -5.55 9.53
C ILE A 167 16.10 -5.41 8.39
N GLN A 168 16.72 -6.52 7.94
CA GLN A 168 17.65 -6.49 6.81
C GLN A 168 16.93 -6.06 5.51
N GLY A 169 15.70 -6.55 5.31
CA GLY A 169 14.87 -6.12 4.18
C GLY A 169 14.51 -4.64 4.25
N ALA A 170 14.08 -4.16 5.42
CA ALA A 170 13.73 -2.77 5.62
C ALA A 170 14.94 -1.83 5.37
N GLU A 171 16.12 -2.19 5.88
CA GLU A 171 17.36 -1.44 5.63
C GLU A 171 17.74 -1.45 4.14
N LEU A 172 17.58 -2.58 3.46
CA LEU A 172 17.86 -2.70 2.02
C LEU A 172 16.93 -1.81 1.18
N MET A 173 15.69 -1.61 1.64
CA MET A 173 14.66 -0.82 0.98
C MET A 173 14.65 0.67 1.37
N SER A 174 15.43 1.09 2.36
CA SER A 174 15.38 2.46 2.88
C SER A 174 16.02 3.54 1.96
N GLY A 175 16.67 3.15 0.89
CA GLY A 175 17.32 4.09 -0.03
C GLY A 175 18.63 4.67 0.54
N LYS A 176 18.82 5.99 0.44
CA LYS A 176 20.00 6.71 0.93
C LYS A 176 19.76 7.44 2.25
N LYS A 177 18.55 7.41 2.77
CA LYS A 177 18.21 8.04 4.04
C LYS A 177 18.72 7.22 5.22
N GLN A 178 18.84 7.88 6.36
CA GLN A 178 19.27 7.20 7.58
C GLN A 178 18.21 6.19 8.03
N PHE A 179 18.55 4.92 7.97
CA PHE A 179 17.67 3.83 8.41
C PHE A 179 17.44 3.88 9.93
N ASP A 180 16.18 3.98 10.35
CA ASP A 180 15.78 3.88 11.76
C ASP A 180 15.47 2.43 12.14
N LYS A 181 16.51 1.73 12.56
CA LYS A 181 16.43 0.33 12.99
C LYS A 181 15.45 0.13 14.15
N GLN A 182 15.41 1.05 15.12
CA GLN A 182 14.57 0.89 16.31
C GLN A 182 13.07 1.01 15.94
N ARG A 183 12.75 1.97 15.09
CA ARG A 183 11.40 2.13 14.58
C ARG A 183 10.97 0.93 13.77
N SER A 184 11.81 0.44 12.86
CA SER A 184 11.54 -0.73 12.04
C SER A 184 11.34 -1.98 12.89
N GLU A 185 12.20 -2.22 13.88
CA GLU A 185 12.06 -3.34 14.82
C GLU A 185 10.73 -3.26 15.59
N LYS A 186 10.39 -2.09 16.10
CA LYS A 186 9.12 -1.89 16.82
C LYS A 186 7.90 -2.18 15.94
N LEU A 187 7.93 -1.75 14.68
CA LEU A 187 6.84 -2.00 13.73
C LEU A 187 6.73 -3.50 13.43
N ILE A 188 7.83 -4.15 13.08
CA ILE A 188 7.84 -5.59 12.74
C ILE A 188 7.34 -6.43 13.90
N ARG A 189 7.79 -6.16 15.15
CA ARG A 189 7.28 -6.85 16.34
C ARG A 189 5.79 -6.61 16.54
N ALA A 190 5.31 -5.40 16.36
CA ALA A 190 3.89 -5.08 16.48
C ALA A 190 3.05 -5.81 15.41
N GLU A 191 3.52 -5.89 14.17
CA GLU A 191 2.86 -6.63 13.10
C GLU A 191 2.84 -8.15 13.38
N PHE A 192 3.98 -8.72 13.79
CA PHE A 192 4.09 -10.14 14.12
C PHE A 192 3.12 -10.54 15.25
N ASN A 193 3.16 -9.79 16.36
CA ASN A 193 2.31 -10.09 17.54
C ASN A 193 0.83 -9.80 17.31
N ARG A 194 0.49 -8.99 16.31
CA ARG A 194 -0.90 -8.63 16.00
C ARG A 194 -1.55 -9.58 15.00
N ALA A 195 -0.76 -10.23 14.16
CA ALA A 195 -1.27 -11.04 13.06
C ALA A 195 -1.98 -12.32 13.54
N ASN A 196 -3.09 -12.67 12.91
CA ASN A 196 -3.76 -13.97 13.12
C ASN A 196 -2.88 -15.13 12.64
N ASN A 197 -2.26 -14.96 11.45
CA ASN A 197 -1.27 -15.87 10.87
C ASN A 197 -0.25 -15.04 10.08
N TYR A 198 0.93 -14.84 10.65
CA TYR A 198 1.90 -13.91 10.06
C TYR A 198 2.45 -14.37 8.70
N ILE A 199 2.66 -15.68 8.53
CA ILE A 199 3.23 -16.24 7.29
C ILE A 199 2.26 -16.18 6.10
N SER A 200 0.95 -16.02 6.33
CA SER A 200 -0.05 -15.87 5.27
C SER A 200 0.22 -14.67 4.37
N MET A 201 0.99 -13.67 4.84
CA MET A 201 1.37 -12.49 4.05
C MET A 201 2.00 -12.82 2.70
N PHE A 202 2.63 -13.99 2.55
CA PHE A 202 3.24 -14.42 1.29
C PHE A 202 2.20 -14.77 0.21
N ASN A 203 0.94 -14.97 0.58
CA ASN A 203 -0.15 -15.16 -0.37
C ASN A 203 -0.36 -13.93 -1.26
N HIS A 204 0.07 -12.73 -0.83
CA HIS A 204 0.02 -11.52 -1.66
C HIS A 204 0.83 -11.63 -2.96
N ALA A 205 1.91 -12.40 -2.98
CA ALA A 205 2.68 -12.63 -4.22
C ALA A 205 1.84 -13.41 -5.25
N ALA A 206 1.07 -14.42 -4.80
CA ALA A 206 0.22 -15.22 -5.68
C ALA A 206 -1.02 -14.41 -6.15
N SER A 207 -1.57 -13.52 -5.33
CA SER A 207 -2.74 -12.68 -5.69
C SER A 207 -2.46 -11.71 -6.85
N GLN A 208 -1.19 -11.45 -7.15
CA GLN A 208 -0.77 -10.61 -8.28
C GLN A 208 -0.52 -11.42 -9.56
N GLY A 209 -0.48 -12.75 -9.45
CA GLY A 209 -0.19 -13.66 -10.56
C GLY A 209 -1.41 -14.09 -11.40
N GLY A 210 -2.60 -13.61 -11.06
CA GLY A 210 -3.83 -13.92 -11.81
C GLY A 210 -4.96 -12.99 -11.40
N GLY A 211 -5.98 -12.87 -12.28
CA GLY A 211 -7.11 -11.96 -12.12
C GLY A 211 -6.79 -10.51 -12.50
N GLY A 212 -7.81 -9.76 -12.85
CA GLY A 212 -7.69 -8.35 -13.22
C GLY A 212 -7.14 -8.08 -14.61
N GLU A 213 -7.03 -9.12 -15.47
CA GLU A 213 -6.56 -8.99 -16.86
C GLU A 213 -7.45 -8.03 -17.66
N GLU A 214 -8.73 -7.95 -17.34
CA GLU A 214 -9.66 -7.01 -17.96
C GLU A 214 -9.33 -5.53 -17.67
N TYR A 215 -8.48 -5.24 -16.68
CA TYR A 215 -7.99 -3.88 -16.35
C TYR A 215 -6.54 -3.65 -16.79
N TRP A 216 -5.89 -4.67 -17.38
CA TRP A 216 -4.49 -4.62 -17.81
C TRP A 216 -4.29 -3.55 -18.89
N ASN A 217 -3.24 -2.74 -18.78
CA ASN A 217 -2.89 -1.68 -19.73
C ASN A 217 -3.96 -0.58 -19.92
N ARG A 218 -4.83 -0.34 -18.93
CA ARG A 218 -5.93 0.62 -19.04
C ARG A 218 -5.71 1.92 -18.23
N LEU A 219 -4.46 2.29 -17.94
CA LEU A 219 -4.13 3.51 -17.18
C LEU A 219 -4.70 4.79 -17.79
N ASN A 220 -4.82 4.85 -19.13
CA ASN A 220 -5.39 5.98 -19.86
C ASN A 220 -6.90 6.16 -19.62
N GLU A 221 -7.57 5.20 -19.01
CA GLU A 221 -8.98 5.29 -18.63
C GLU A 221 -9.18 5.91 -17.25
N ILE A 222 -8.14 6.03 -16.46
CA ILE A 222 -8.18 6.75 -15.18
C ILE A 222 -8.47 8.22 -15.45
N LYS A 223 -9.60 8.72 -14.92
CA LYS A 223 -10.06 10.10 -15.10
C LYS A 223 -10.00 10.91 -13.81
N GLN A 224 -9.84 10.25 -12.68
CA GLN A 224 -9.72 10.91 -11.40
C GLN A 224 -8.41 11.71 -11.34
N PRO A 225 -8.42 12.89 -10.69
CA PRO A 225 -7.19 13.58 -10.37
C PRO A 225 -6.19 12.62 -9.74
N THR A 226 -4.96 12.60 -10.23
CA THR A 226 -3.95 11.63 -9.78
C THR A 226 -2.65 12.32 -9.39
N LEU A 227 -2.17 12.03 -8.19
CA LEU A 227 -0.86 12.38 -7.69
C LEU A 227 0.02 11.12 -7.66
N ILE A 228 1.21 11.23 -8.19
CA ILE A 228 2.26 10.20 -8.12
C ILE A 228 3.32 10.68 -7.13
N ILE A 229 3.70 9.84 -6.16
CA ILE A 229 4.77 10.13 -5.20
C ILE A 229 5.77 8.99 -5.27
N HIS A 230 7.04 9.27 -5.57
CA HIS A 230 8.02 8.20 -5.75
C HIS A 230 9.42 8.62 -5.29
N GLY A 231 10.08 7.69 -4.59
CA GLY A 231 11.45 7.86 -4.14
C GLY A 231 12.47 7.55 -5.24
N THR A 232 13.55 8.33 -5.32
CA THR A 232 14.58 8.16 -6.38
C THR A 232 15.41 6.90 -6.23
N ASP A 233 15.44 6.31 -5.04
CA ASP A 233 16.24 5.14 -4.70
C ASP A 233 15.42 3.88 -4.45
N ASP A 234 14.17 3.84 -4.98
CA ASP A 234 13.28 2.68 -4.89
C ASP A 234 13.86 1.51 -5.70
N LYS A 235 14.17 0.42 -5.00
CA LYS A 235 14.75 -0.81 -5.57
C LYS A 235 13.70 -1.85 -5.97
N ILE A 236 12.43 -1.65 -5.61
CA ILE A 236 11.32 -2.56 -5.97
C ILE A 236 10.63 -2.06 -7.24
N TRP A 237 10.11 -0.84 -7.19
CA TRP A 237 9.57 -0.15 -8.35
C TRP A 237 10.53 0.97 -8.75
N HIS A 238 11.42 0.68 -9.70
CA HIS A 238 12.41 1.68 -10.13
C HIS A 238 11.74 3.02 -10.44
N TYR A 239 12.35 4.13 -10.00
CA TYR A 239 11.81 5.50 -10.10
C TYR A 239 11.27 5.89 -11.49
N LYS A 240 11.81 5.33 -12.57
CA LYS A 240 11.31 5.56 -13.94
C LYS A 240 9.83 5.14 -14.11
N ASN A 241 9.30 4.26 -13.26
CA ASN A 241 7.86 3.94 -13.26
C ASN A 241 7.00 5.16 -12.95
N ALA A 242 7.47 6.09 -12.12
CA ALA A 242 6.77 7.36 -11.87
C ALA A 242 6.59 8.19 -13.14
N GLY A 243 7.65 8.29 -13.96
CA GLY A 243 7.57 8.96 -15.26
C GLY A 243 6.64 8.27 -16.24
N PHE A 244 6.64 6.92 -16.25
CA PHE A 244 5.73 6.14 -17.06
C PHE A 244 4.26 6.35 -16.65
N LEU A 245 3.96 6.30 -15.34
CA LEU A 245 2.61 6.59 -14.84
C LEU A 245 2.18 8.02 -15.18
N LEU A 246 3.09 9.00 -15.04
CA LEU A 246 2.84 10.41 -15.39
C LEU A 246 2.46 10.59 -16.87
N GLU A 247 3.10 9.84 -17.77
CA GLU A 247 2.80 9.84 -19.21
C GLU A 247 1.43 9.19 -19.50
N LYS A 248 1.15 8.05 -18.86
CA LYS A 248 -0.04 7.24 -19.16
C LYS A 248 -1.32 7.77 -18.52
N ILE A 249 -1.23 8.38 -17.33
CA ILE A 249 -2.39 8.94 -16.62
C ILE A 249 -2.46 10.44 -16.90
N LYS A 250 -3.31 10.84 -17.83
CA LYS A 250 -3.40 12.24 -18.26
C LYS A 250 -3.84 13.17 -17.13
N GLY A 251 -3.11 14.28 -16.98
CA GLY A 251 -3.40 15.28 -15.94
C GLY A 251 -2.90 14.90 -14.55
N SER A 252 -2.14 13.81 -14.43
CA SER A 252 -1.47 13.49 -13.17
C SER A 252 -0.32 14.46 -12.87
N ASN A 253 0.03 14.54 -11.58
CA ASN A 253 1.17 15.31 -11.07
C ASN A 253 2.18 14.36 -10.41
N LEU A 254 3.45 14.77 -10.32
CA LEU A 254 4.52 13.98 -9.70
C LEU A 254 5.20 14.77 -8.58
N ILE A 255 5.35 14.13 -7.43
CA ILE A 255 6.25 14.55 -6.36
C ILE A 255 7.38 13.53 -6.29
N THR A 256 8.61 13.99 -6.54
CA THR A 256 9.81 13.20 -6.39
C THR A 256 10.36 13.36 -4.98
N ILE A 257 10.67 12.26 -4.31
CA ILE A 257 11.28 12.25 -2.98
C ILE A 257 12.74 11.77 -3.12
N GLU A 258 13.66 12.71 -3.02
CA GLU A 258 15.09 12.44 -3.21
C GLU A 258 15.65 11.53 -2.10
N GLY A 259 16.38 10.50 -2.52
CA GLY A 259 17.08 9.57 -1.63
C GLY A 259 16.19 8.55 -0.92
N THR A 260 14.87 8.62 -1.07
CA THR A 260 13.93 7.66 -0.46
C THR A 260 13.86 6.39 -1.30
N GLY A 261 13.84 5.26 -0.62
CA GLY A 261 13.65 3.93 -1.21
C GLY A 261 12.18 3.52 -1.28
N HIS A 262 11.92 2.20 -1.12
CA HIS A 262 10.56 1.63 -1.12
C HIS A 262 9.97 1.67 0.29
N GLU A 263 9.80 2.86 0.84
CA GLU A 263 9.39 3.06 2.23
C GLU A 263 8.53 4.32 2.43
N LEU A 264 7.93 4.44 3.60
CA LEU A 264 7.29 5.66 4.09
C LEU A 264 8.19 6.30 5.16
N HIS A 265 9.33 6.89 4.73
CA HIS A 265 10.32 7.46 5.64
C HIS A 265 9.77 8.65 6.42
N VAL A 266 10.04 8.70 7.72
CA VAL A 266 9.49 9.72 8.63
C VAL A 266 9.83 11.16 8.21
N ASP A 267 11.04 11.39 7.70
CA ASP A 267 11.48 12.71 7.25
C ASP A 267 10.70 13.22 6.02
N ASP A 268 10.01 12.32 5.31
CA ASP A 268 9.21 12.65 4.13
C ASP A 268 7.74 12.93 4.45
N TRP A 269 7.29 12.58 5.63
CA TRP A 269 5.87 12.67 5.98
C TRP A 269 5.29 14.04 5.74
N LYS A 270 6.00 15.09 6.13
CA LYS A 270 5.53 16.46 5.91
C LYS A 270 5.30 16.74 4.42
N SER A 271 6.26 16.39 3.57
CA SER A 271 6.15 16.60 2.12
C SER A 271 5.04 15.78 1.50
N ILE A 272 4.89 14.52 1.93
CA ILE A 272 3.85 13.60 1.46
C ILE A 272 2.46 14.10 1.90
N ILE A 273 2.29 14.44 3.18
CA ILE A 273 1.02 14.92 3.74
C ILE A 273 0.59 16.23 3.08
N ASP A 274 1.50 17.20 2.97
CA ASP A 274 1.20 18.48 2.32
C ASP A 274 0.86 18.29 0.82
N GLY A 275 1.55 17.34 0.16
CA GLY A 275 1.26 16.98 -1.22
C GLY A 275 -0.13 16.35 -1.39
N ILE A 276 -0.51 15.42 -0.51
CA ILE A 276 -1.84 14.81 -0.49
C ILE A 276 -2.91 15.85 -0.19
N GLU A 277 -2.71 16.68 0.84
CA GLU A 277 -3.64 17.76 1.20
C GLU A 277 -3.89 18.71 0.02
N LYS A 278 -2.82 19.18 -0.61
CA LYS A 278 -2.92 20.06 -1.77
C LYS A 278 -3.66 19.38 -2.92
N HIS A 279 -3.29 18.15 -3.25
CA HIS A 279 -3.90 17.38 -4.35
C HIS A 279 -5.40 17.14 -4.17
N ILE A 280 -5.87 16.98 -2.93
CA ILE A 280 -7.29 16.77 -2.63
C ILE A 280 -8.09 18.07 -2.70
N ASN A 281 -7.47 19.21 -2.39
CA ASN A 281 -8.13 20.51 -2.32
C ASN A 281 -8.09 21.31 -3.64
N ASP A 282 -7.23 20.91 -4.60
CA ASP A 282 -7.16 21.49 -5.96
C ASP A 282 -8.29 20.95 -6.86
#